data_5617be2254ccbe5d01681747c9ef5a37
#
_entry.id   5617be2254ccbe5d01681747c9ef5a37
#
_cell.length_a   1.000
_cell.length_b   1.000
_cell.length_c   1.000
_cell.angle_alpha   90.00
_cell.angle_beta   90.00
_cell.angle_gamma   90.00
#
_symmetry.space_group_name_H-M   'P 1'
#
loop_
_entity.id
_entity.type
_entity.pdbx_description
1 polymer ?
#
loop_
_entity_poly.entity_id
_entity_poly.type
_entity_poly.pdbx_seq_one_letter_code
_entity_poly.pdbx_strand_id
1 'polypeptide(L)'
;HHYDLGNDFYALWLDRSMSYTCAYFPIPSASLEEAQDAKHEHVARKLWLRPGERVVEAGCGWGSLALHLARAHGARVTAYNISSEQIRYAREQARAQGLSDRVEFREDDYRNIAGEYDAFVSVGMLEHVGPENYRRLGRVIDRCLVPDGRGLIHSIGRVARRPMDPWISRHIFPGSYAPTLEEMVAILSKRDFAVLDVEDLRLHYE
;
A
#
# COMPACT_ATOMS: atom_id res chain seq x y z
N HIS A 1 1.68 -2.45 17.96
CA HIS A 1 2.27 -1.50 18.92
C HIS A 1 2.46 -0.09 18.34
N HIS A 2 3.06 0.11 17.14
CA HIS A 2 3.26 1.45 16.57
C HIS A 2 1.90 2.07 16.17
N TYR A 3 1.05 1.32 15.50
CA TYR A 3 -0.27 1.80 15.05
C TYR A 3 -1.36 1.79 16.14
N ASP A 4 -1.03 1.40 17.37
CA ASP A 4 -1.96 1.35 18.51
C ASP A 4 -1.94 2.64 19.36
N LEU A 5 -1.27 3.71 18.90
CA LEU A 5 -1.27 5.04 19.55
C LEU A 5 -2.62 5.75 19.46
N GLY A 6 -3.57 5.19 18.72
CA GLY A 6 -4.90 5.74 18.52
C GLY A 6 -5.02 6.66 17.29
N ASN A 7 -6.19 6.65 16.67
CA ASN A 7 -6.44 7.44 15.46
C ASN A 7 -6.30 8.95 15.71
N ASP A 8 -6.67 9.41 16.90
CA ASP A 8 -6.60 10.84 17.26
C ASP A 8 -5.17 11.39 17.23
N PHE A 9 -4.18 10.55 17.62
CA PHE A 9 -2.77 10.91 17.54
C PHE A 9 -2.32 11.11 16.08
N TYR A 10 -2.69 10.19 15.19
CA TYR A 10 -2.32 10.27 13.79
C TYR A 10 -3.04 11.41 13.06
N ALA A 11 -4.29 11.71 13.43
CA ALA A 11 -5.06 12.81 12.87
C ALA A 11 -4.48 14.21 13.15
N LEU A 12 -3.55 14.34 14.12
CA LEU A 12 -2.89 15.61 14.42
C LEU A 12 -1.92 16.07 13.32
N TRP A 13 -1.40 15.16 12.50
CA TRP A 13 -0.32 15.45 11.54
C TRP A 13 -0.43 14.74 10.19
N LEU A 14 -1.32 13.76 10.04
CA LEU A 14 -1.65 13.21 8.75
C LEU A 14 -2.68 14.09 8.02
N ASP A 15 -2.78 13.90 6.71
CA ASP A 15 -3.85 14.46 5.91
C ASP A 15 -5.23 13.90 6.31
N ARG A 16 -6.31 14.50 5.82
CA ARG A 16 -7.68 14.07 6.13
C ARG A 16 -8.00 12.64 5.70
N SER A 17 -7.28 12.08 4.73
CA SER A 17 -7.44 10.69 4.32
C SER A 17 -6.69 9.69 5.21
N MET A 18 -5.92 10.16 6.16
CA MET A 18 -5.08 9.35 7.05
C MET A 18 -4.04 8.52 6.28
N SER A 19 -3.42 9.11 5.26
CA SER A 19 -2.40 8.43 4.45
C SER A 19 -1.03 8.53 5.11
N TYR A 20 -0.53 7.44 5.67
CA TYR A 20 0.79 7.40 6.32
C TYR A 20 1.87 6.77 5.43
N THR A 21 1.98 7.29 4.21
CA THR A 21 2.99 6.90 3.23
C THR A 21 3.42 8.12 2.43
N CYS A 22 4.53 8.04 1.70
CA CYS A 22 5.02 9.13 0.86
C CYS A 22 3.90 9.69 -0.01
N ALA A 23 3.73 11.00 0.00
CA ALA A 23 2.82 11.72 -0.89
C ALA A 23 3.47 11.90 -2.29
N TYR A 24 2.70 12.31 -3.27
CA TYR A 24 3.19 12.67 -4.59
C TYR A 24 2.89 14.14 -4.86
N PHE A 25 3.88 14.99 -4.77
CA PHE A 25 3.75 16.43 -4.98
C PHE A 25 3.85 16.77 -6.47
N PRO A 26 2.74 17.02 -7.18
CA PRO A 26 2.77 17.39 -8.59
C PRO A 26 3.45 18.73 -8.83
N ILE A 27 3.38 19.62 -7.85
CA ILE A 27 4.07 20.91 -7.79
C ILE A 27 4.54 21.16 -6.35
N PRO A 28 5.63 21.90 -6.11
CA PRO A 28 6.16 22.14 -4.76
C PRO A 28 5.21 22.86 -3.81
N SER A 29 4.24 23.60 -4.33
CA SER A 29 3.26 24.35 -3.52
C SER A 29 1.97 23.57 -3.21
N ALA A 30 1.88 22.31 -3.63
CA ALA A 30 0.69 21.50 -3.31
C ALA A 30 0.58 21.27 -1.80
N SER A 31 -0.64 21.30 -1.29
CA SER A 31 -0.93 20.89 0.09
C SER A 31 -0.72 19.39 0.28
N LEU A 32 -0.61 18.94 1.52
CA LEU A 32 -0.46 17.51 1.82
C LEU A 32 -1.67 16.71 1.31
N GLU A 33 -2.88 17.25 1.45
CA GLU A 33 -4.11 16.65 0.93
C GLU A 33 -4.06 16.45 -0.58
N GLU A 34 -3.68 17.51 -1.33
CA GLU A 34 -3.54 17.44 -2.78
C GLU A 34 -2.47 16.44 -3.19
N ALA A 35 -1.36 16.40 -2.47
CA ALA A 35 -0.26 15.48 -2.76
C ALA A 35 -0.64 14.01 -2.44
N GLN A 36 -1.42 13.74 -1.40
CA GLN A 36 -1.92 12.40 -1.09
C GLN A 36 -2.99 11.94 -2.10
N ASP A 37 -3.90 12.83 -2.50
CA ASP A 37 -4.86 12.54 -3.56
C ASP A 37 -4.14 12.27 -4.90
N ALA A 38 -3.14 13.07 -5.23
CA ALA A 38 -2.30 12.86 -6.42
C ALA A 38 -1.54 11.52 -6.37
N LYS A 39 -1.06 11.10 -5.19
CA LYS A 39 -0.45 9.77 -5.02
C LYS A 39 -1.44 8.64 -5.30
N HIS A 40 -2.66 8.71 -4.77
CA HIS A 40 -3.68 7.69 -5.00
C HIS A 40 -4.02 7.58 -6.50
N GLU A 41 -4.18 8.73 -7.16
CA GLU A 41 -4.41 8.78 -8.60
C GLU A 41 -3.22 8.25 -9.41
N HIS A 42 -1.99 8.56 -8.99
CA HIS A 42 -0.77 8.07 -9.62
C HIS A 42 -0.68 6.53 -9.55
N VAL A 43 -0.99 5.95 -8.40
CA VAL A 43 -1.07 4.50 -8.20
C VAL A 43 -2.12 3.87 -9.12
N ALA A 44 -3.32 4.46 -9.18
CA ALA A 44 -4.41 3.97 -10.03
C ALA A 44 -4.03 3.97 -11.52
N ARG A 45 -3.36 5.03 -11.99
CA ARG A 45 -2.87 5.13 -13.37
C ARG A 45 -1.81 4.08 -13.69
N LYS A 46 -0.86 3.86 -12.79
CA LYS A 46 0.17 2.81 -12.97
C LYS A 46 -0.44 1.41 -13.02
N LEU A 47 -1.55 1.18 -12.33
CA LEU A 47 -2.30 -0.07 -12.38
C LEU A 47 -3.20 -0.20 -13.62
N TRP A 48 -3.36 0.87 -14.43
CA TRP A 48 -4.26 0.90 -15.60
C TRP A 48 -5.67 0.41 -15.30
N LEU A 49 -6.19 0.81 -14.13
CA LEU A 49 -7.46 0.30 -13.62
C LEU A 49 -8.63 0.64 -14.56
N ARG A 50 -9.51 -0.34 -14.69
CA ARG A 50 -10.78 -0.20 -15.42
C ARG A 50 -11.97 -0.35 -14.45
N PRO A 51 -13.08 0.33 -14.69
CA PRO A 51 -14.26 0.17 -13.85
C PRO A 51 -14.71 -1.29 -13.74
N GLY A 52 -15.02 -1.71 -12.51
CA GLY A 52 -15.46 -3.07 -12.21
C GLY A 52 -14.35 -4.09 -11.94
N GLU A 53 -13.09 -3.76 -12.21
CA GLU A 53 -11.95 -4.64 -11.90
C GLU A 53 -11.82 -4.91 -10.38
N ARG A 54 -11.42 -6.12 -10.08
CA ARG A 54 -11.17 -6.60 -8.71
C ARG A 54 -9.73 -6.28 -8.33
N VAL A 55 -9.57 -5.52 -7.26
CA VAL A 55 -8.25 -5.13 -6.73
C VAL A 55 -8.07 -5.74 -5.34
N VAL A 56 -6.90 -6.30 -5.07
CA VAL A 56 -6.49 -6.62 -3.69
C VAL A 56 -5.42 -5.65 -3.23
N GLU A 57 -5.64 -5.07 -2.05
CA GLU A 57 -4.67 -4.21 -1.37
C GLU A 57 -4.09 -4.92 -0.15
N ALA A 58 -2.76 -5.03 -0.09
CA ALA A 58 -2.04 -5.62 1.03
C ALA A 58 -1.41 -4.50 1.88
N GLY A 59 -1.88 -4.37 3.13
CA GLY A 59 -1.46 -3.31 4.05
C GLY A 59 -2.18 -1.99 3.82
N CYS A 60 -3.52 -1.98 3.90
CA CYS A 60 -4.34 -0.83 3.53
C CYS A 60 -4.32 0.36 4.51
N GLY A 61 -3.65 0.26 5.66
CA GLY A 61 -3.70 1.30 6.68
C GLY A 61 -5.13 1.67 7.07
N TRP A 62 -5.46 2.94 7.06
CA TRP A 62 -6.81 3.47 7.31
C TRP A 62 -7.75 3.42 6.09
N GLY A 63 -7.32 2.79 4.97
CA GLY A 63 -8.17 2.48 3.83
C GLY A 63 -8.27 3.56 2.76
N SER A 64 -7.47 4.62 2.83
CA SER A 64 -7.55 5.78 1.92
C SER A 64 -7.42 5.39 0.44
N LEU A 65 -6.43 4.55 0.10
CA LEU A 65 -6.22 4.12 -1.28
C LEU A 65 -7.39 3.24 -1.77
N ALA A 66 -7.81 2.24 -0.98
CA ALA A 66 -8.95 1.38 -1.33
C ALA A 66 -10.21 2.19 -1.64
N LEU A 67 -10.52 3.17 -0.78
CA LEU A 67 -11.67 4.06 -0.95
C LEU A 67 -11.54 4.94 -2.20
N HIS A 68 -10.35 5.46 -2.48
CA HIS A 68 -10.08 6.23 -3.70
C HIS A 68 -10.26 5.38 -4.96
N LEU A 69 -9.69 4.17 -5.02
CA LEU A 69 -9.82 3.27 -6.16
C LEU A 69 -11.29 2.90 -6.44
N ALA A 70 -12.07 2.65 -5.39
CA ALA A 70 -13.49 2.35 -5.52
C ALA A 70 -14.31 3.56 -5.99
N ARG A 71 -14.05 4.74 -5.41
CA ARG A 71 -14.81 5.97 -5.70
C ARG A 71 -14.47 6.55 -7.07
N ALA A 72 -13.18 6.73 -7.37
CA ALA A 72 -12.72 7.44 -8.56
C ALA A 72 -12.62 6.53 -9.79
N HIS A 73 -12.27 5.26 -9.61
CA HIS A 73 -12.03 4.31 -10.70
C HIS A 73 -13.07 3.20 -10.80
N GLY A 74 -14.06 3.17 -9.90
CA GLY A 74 -15.13 2.15 -9.94
C GLY A 74 -14.64 0.73 -9.64
N ALA A 75 -13.47 0.57 -9.04
CA ALA A 75 -12.91 -0.74 -8.70
C ALA A 75 -13.70 -1.43 -7.56
N ARG A 76 -13.60 -2.76 -7.50
CA ARG A 76 -14.03 -3.58 -6.35
C ARG A 76 -12.80 -3.97 -5.57
N VAL A 77 -12.65 -3.46 -4.35
CA VAL A 77 -11.41 -3.61 -3.59
C VAL A 77 -11.61 -4.53 -2.40
N THR A 78 -10.73 -5.52 -2.24
CA THR A 78 -10.56 -6.28 -1.00
C THR A 78 -9.24 -5.85 -0.36
N ALA A 79 -9.31 -5.22 0.80
CA ALA A 79 -8.16 -4.59 1.46
C ALA A 79 -7.84 -5.29 2.79
N TYR A 80 -6.58 -5.70 2.95
CA TYR A 80 -6.09 -6.45 4.10
C TYR A 80 -5.23 -5.60 5.01
N ASN A 81 -5.45 -5.72 6.31
CA ASN A 81 -4.58 -5.15 7.35
C ASN A 81 -4.70 -5.94 8.65
N ILE A 82 -3.64 -5.96 9.45
CA ILE A 82 -3.60 -6.66 10.74
C ILE A 82 -4.00 -5.78 11.94
N SER A 83 -4.16 -4.47 11.74
CA SER A 83 -4.55 -3.52 12.79
C SER A 83 -6.07 -3.39 12.85
N SER A 84 -6.67 -3.88 13.95
CA SER A 84 -8.11 -3.76 14.20
C SER A 84 -8.59 -2.32 14.24
N GLU A 85 -7.81 -1.40 14.83
CA GLU A 85 -8.14 0.02 14.90
C GLU A 85 -8.21 0.66 13.52
N GLN A 86 -7.22 0.38 12.66
CA GLN A 86 -7.23 0.89 11.29
C GLN A 86 -8.37 0.30 10.47
N ILE A 87 -8.63 -1.00 10.58
CA ILE A 87 -9.74 -1.67 9.89
C ILE A 87 -11.11 -1.15 10.34
N ARG A 88 -11.29 -0.92 11.65
CA ARG A 88 -12.53 -0.33 12.18
C ARG A 88 -12.78 1.03 11.56
N TYR A 89 -11.78 1.91 11.59
CA TYR A 89 -11.85 3.24 10.97
C TYR A 89 -12.15 3.16 9.47
N ALA A 90 -11.44 2.31 8.73
CA ALA A 90 -11.63 2.16 7.29
C ALA A 90 -13.06 1.70 6.94
N ARG A 91 -13.63 0.78 7.72
CA ARG A 91 -15.03 0.34 7.56
C ARG A 91 -16.03 1.46 7.85
N GLU A 92 -15.78 2.29 8.85
CA GLU A 92 -16.59 3.47 9.15
C GLU A 92 -16.56 4.47 7.99
N GLN A 93 -15.37 4.74 7.43
CA GLN A 93 -15.22 5.61 6.26
C GLN A 93 -15.92 5.04 5.02
N ALA A 94 -15.84 3.74 4.77
CA ALA A 94 -16.56 3.11 3.67
C ALA A 94 -18.08 3.30 3.78
N ARG A 95 -18.64 3.12 4.99
CA ARG A 95 -20.07 3.35 5.25
C ARG A 95 -20.45 4.82 5.05
N ALA A 96 -19.68 5.75 5.62
CA ALA A 96 -19.92 7.17 5.51
C ALA A 96 -19.90 7.70 4.07
N GLN A 97 -19.09 7.04 3.19
CA GLN A 97 -18.97 7.39 1.77
C GLN A 97 -19.87 6.55 0.84
N GLY A 98 -20.70 5.63 1.39
CA GLY A 98 -21.57 4.77 0.58
C GLY A 98 -20.82 3.76 -0.29
N LEU A 99 -19.62 3.33 0.14
CA LEU A 99 -18.74 2.43 -0.63
C LEU A 99 -18.70 1.00 -0.07
N SER A 100 -19.54 0.65 0.89
CA SER A 100 -19.51 -0.66 1.54
C SER A 100 -19.82 -1.85 0.62
N ASP A 101 -20.45 -1.61 -0.51
CA ASP A 101 -20.72 -2.61 -1.56
C ASP A 101 -19.55 -2.79 -2.54
N ARG A 102 -18.56 -1.90 -2.50
CA ARG A 102 -17.40 -1.89 -3.39
C ARG A 102 -16.08 -2.17 -2.69
N VAL A 103 -15.99 -1.89 -1.38
CA VAL A 103 -14.76 -2.09 -0.60
C VAL A 103 -15.01 -3.01 0.58
N GLU A 104 -14.30 -4.13 0.60
CA GLU A 104 -14.28 -5.06 1.73
C GLU A 104 -12.96 -4.90 2.50
N PHE A 105 -13.02 -4.50 3.76
CA PHE A 105 -11.86 -4.42 4.65
C PHE A 105 -11.77 -5.67 5.52
N ARG A 106 -10.64 -6.41 5.40
CA ARG A 106 -10.37 -7.65 6.13
C ARG A 106 -9.27 -7.43 7.17
N GLU A 107 -9.61 -7.73 8.42
CA GLU A 107 -8.63 -7.81 9.50
C GLU A 107 -7.93 -9.17 9.40
N ASP A 108 -6.88 -9.24 8.59
CA ASP A 108 -6.16 -10.49 8.35
C ASP A 108 -4.75 -10.18 7.79
N ASP A 109 -3.89 -11.18 7.87
CA ASP A 109 -2.54 -11.12 7.34
C ASP A 109 -2.54 -11.24 5.80
N TYR A 110 -1.70 -10.44 5.10
CA TYR A 110 -1.54 -10.51 3.65
C TYR A 110 -1.22 -11.92 3.14
N ARG A 111 -0.61 -12.75 3.98
CA ARG A 111 -0.28 -14.14 3.66
C ARG A 111 -1.50 -15.02 3.41
N ASN A 112 -2.64 -14.61 3.93
CA ASN A 112 -3.94 -15.29 3.81
C ASN A 112 -4.79 -14.75 2.64
N ILE A 113 -4.29 -13.79 1.85
CA ILE A 113 -4.97 -13.32 0.64
C ILE A 113 -5.35 -14.52 -0.22
N ALA A 114 -6.63 -14.64 -0.52
CA ALA A 114 -7.22 -15.69 -1.34
C ALA A 114 -8.21 -15.09 -2.35
N GLY A 115 -8.46 -15.82 -3.44
CA GLY A 115 -9.29 -15.35 -4.55
C GLY A 115 -8.44 -14.93 -5.75
N GLU A 116 -9.10 -14.42 -6.77
CA GLU A 116 -8.50 -13.96 -8.02
C GLU A 116 -8.80 -12.48 -8.23
N TYR A 117 -7.78 -11.72 -8.56
CA TYR A 117 -7.84 -10.27 -8.72
C TYR A 117 -7.18 -9.84 -10.03
N ASP A 118 -7.72 -8.78 -10.61
CA ASP A 118 -7.19 -8.15 -11.82
C ASP A 118 -5.97 -7.29 -11.51
N ALA A 119 -5.90 -6.77 -10.27
CA ALA A 119 -4.75 -6.01 -9.80
C ALA A 119 -4.41 -6.29 -8.33
N PHE A 120 -3.10 -6.26 -8.02
CA PHE A 120 -2.53 -6.29 -6.68
C PHE A 120 -1.86 -4.95 -6.38
N VAL A 121 -2.08 -4.41 -5.20
CA VAL A 121 -1.40 -3.18 -4.77
C VAL A 121 -0.91 -3.30 -3.32
N SER A 122 0.27 -2.74 -3.07
CA SER A 122 0.84 -2.60 -1.73
C SER A 122 1.66 -1.33 -1.65
N VAL A 123 1.31 -0.45 -0.71
CA VAL A 123 1.96 0.84 -0.49
C VAL A 123 2.39 0.96 0.96
N GLY A 124 3.70 1.03 1.21
CA GLY A 124 4.26 1.19 2.56
C GLY A 124 4.15 -0.04 3.48
N MET A 125 3.91 -1.23 2.93
CA MET A 125 3.88 -2.47 3.72
C MET A 125 5.20 -3.24 3.65
N LEU A 126 5.91 -3.17 2.52
CA LEU A 126 7.07 -4.02 2.26
C LEU A 126 8.18 -3.86 3.30
N GLU A 127 8.30 -2.68 3.88
CA GLU A 127 9.21 -2.34 4.97
C GLU A 127 8.99 -3.19 6.23
N HIS A 128 7.77 -3.69 6.42
CA HIS A 128 7.36 -4.51 7.57
C HIS A 128 7.33 -6.01 7.26
N VAL A 129 7.51 -6.40 5.99
CA VAL A 129 7.50 -7.80 5.56
C VAL A 129 8.78 -8.52 5.95
N GLY A 130 9.92 -7.85 5.82
CA GLY A 130 11.25 -8.40 6.01
C GLY A 130 11.76 -9.28 4.86
N PRO A 131 13.08 -9.25 4.56
CA PRO A 131 13.65 -9.94 3.41
C PRO A 131 13.40 -11.45 3.41
N GLU A 132 13.33 -12.07 4.57
CA GLU A 132 13.06 -13.51 4.76
C GLU A 132 11.67 -13.92 4.24
N ASN A 133 10.72 -12.97 4.20
CA ASN A 133 9.35 -13.20 3.75
C ASN A 133 9.10 -12.79 2.29
N TYR A 134 10.04 -12.15 1.60
CA TYR A 134 9.84 -11.66 0.23
C TYR A 134 9.45 -12.76 -0.76
N ARG A 135 10.06 -13.94 -0.65
CA ARG A 135 9.65 -15.10 -1.46
C ARG A 135 8.20 -15.53 -1.20
N ARG A 136 7.73 -15.37 0.03
CA ARG A 136 6.34 -15.68 0.40
C ARG A 136 5.39 -14.64 -0.18
N LEU A 137 5.73 -13.36 -0.09
CA LEU A 137 4.97 -12.28 -0.72
C LEU A 137 4.84 -12.51 -2.23
N GLY A 138 5.93 -12.82 -2.93
CA GLY A 138 5.89 -13.14 -4.34
C GLY A 138 4.95 -14.32 -4.69
N ARG A 139 4.89 -15.38 -3.84
CA ARG A 139 3.92 -16.47 -4.02
C ARG A 139 2.47 -16.03 -3.79
N VAL A 140 2.24 -15.09 -2.87
CA VAL A 140 0.89 -14.54 -2.65
C VAL A 140 0.43 -13.77 -3.87
N ILE A 141 1.28 -12.88 -4.40
CA ILE A 141 0.97 -12.08 -5.60
C ILE A 141 0.67 -13.01 -6.79
N ASP A 142 1.51 -13.99 -7.03
CA ASP A 142 1.40 -14.95 -8.11
C ASP A 142 0.06 -15.73 -8.09
N ARG A 143 -0.31 -16.26 -6.93
CA ARG A 143 -1.52 -17.09 -6.81
C ARG A 143 -2.82 -16.29 -6.81
N CYS A 144 -2.77 -14.98 -6.52
CA CYS A 144 -3.97 -14.16 -6.43
C CYS A 144 -4.23 -13.28 -7.65
N LEU A 145 -3.28 -13.15 -8.57
CA LEU A 145 -3.50 -12.44 -9.83
C LEU A 145 -4.01 -13.38 -10.91
N VAL A 146 -4.98 -12.91 -11.67
CA VAL A 146 -5.42 -13.57 -12.91
C VAL A 146 -4.29 -13.52 -13.95
N PRO A 147 -4.31 -14.37 -15.01
CA PRO A 147 -3.44 -14.18 -16.16
C PRO A 147 -3.56 -12.74 -16.69
N ASP A 148 -2.44 -12.12 -17.04
CA ASP A 148 -2.34 -10.70 -17.43
C ASP A 148 -2.72 -9.69 -16.32
N GLY A 149 -2.88 -10.14 -15.09
CA GLY A 149 -3.08 -9.30 -13.92
C GLY A 149 -1.87 -8.39 -13.66
N ARG A 150 -2.12 -7.24 -13.04
CA ARG A 150 -1.10 -6.20 -12.81
C ARG A 150 -0.82 -6.06 -11.33
N GLY A 151 0.42 -5.68 -10.98
CA GLY A 151 0.80 -5.42 -9.61
C GLY A 151 1.61 -4.15 -9.44
N LEU A 152 1.44 -3.48 -8.29
CA LEU A 152 2.25 -2.35 -7.89
C LEU A 152 2.73 -2.56 -6.45
N ILE A 153 4.02 -2.41 -6.24
CA ILE A 153 4.65 -2.37 -4.92
C ILE A 153 5.34 -1.01 -4.78
N HIS A 154 4.93 -0.24 -3.78
CA HIS A 154 5.59 0.99 -3.39
C HIS A 154 6.18 0.83 -1.99
N SER A 155 7.43 1.21 -1.81
CA SER A 155 8.15 1.06 -0.54
C SER A 155 9.24 2.13 -0.40
N ILE A 156 9.55 2.48 0.84
CA ILE A 156 10.81 3.16 1.13
C ILE A 156 11.94 2.22 0.73
N GLY A 157 12.82 2.70 -0.15
CA GLY A 157 13.96 1.96 -0.65
C GLY A 157 15.29 2.57 -0.23
N ARG A 158 16.37 1.85 -0.54
CA ARG A 158 17.75 2.33 -0.35
C ARG A 158 18.67 1.84 -1.47
N VAL A 159 19.78 2.54 -1.64
CA VAL A 159 20.74 2.22 -2.70
C VAL A 159 21.54 0.96 -2.39
N ALA A 160 21.88 0.72 -1.12
CA ALA A 160 22.68 -0.43 -0.70
C ALA A 160 22.14 -1.05 0.59
N ARG A 161 22.35 -2.36 0.73
CA ARG A 161 21.99 -3.11 1.94
C ARG A 161 22.73 -2.55 3.16
N ARG A 162 21.96 -2.19 4.17
CA ARG A 162 22.49 -1.78 5.48
C ARG A 162 21.42 -1.98 6.55
N PRO A 163 21.78 -2.10 7.82
CA PRO A 163 20.81 -2.09 8.92
C PRO A 163 19.98 -0.80 8.92
N MET A 164 18.77 -0.86 9.47
CA MET A 164 17.99 0.34 9.77
C MET A 164 18.74 1.18 10.82
N ASP A 165 18.49 2.48 10.77
CA ASP A 165 18.96 3.38 11.84
C ASP A 165 18.46 2.86 13.19
N PRO A 166 19.33 2.74 14.20
CA PRO A 166 18.97 2.17 15.50
C PRO A 166 17.85 2.95 16.21
N TRP A 167 17.80 4.26 16.04
CA TRP A 167 16.78 5.10 16.66
C TRP A 167 15.41 4.86 15.97
N ILE A 168 15.37 4.85 14.64
CA ILE A 168 14.16 4.55 13.85
C ILE A 168 13.66 3.14 14.19
N SER A 169 14.56 2.15 14.19
CA SER A 169 14.23 0.76 14.50
C SER A 169 13.71 0.57 15.92
N ARG A 170 14.17 1.39 16.88
CA ARG A 170 13.74 1.30 18.28
C ARG A 170 12.46 2.06 18.56
N HIS A 171 12.26 3.24 17.97
CA HIS A 171 11.25 4.20 18.41
C HIS A 171 10.12 4.42 17.40
N ILE A 172 10.37 4.20 16.09
CA ILE A 172 9.39 4.51 15.03
C ILE A 172 8.86 3.22 14.40
N PHE A 173 9.72 2.41 13.78
CA PHE A 173 9.32 1.21 13.05
C PHE A 173 10.12 -0.01 13.52
N PRO A 174 9.78 -0.59 14.69
CA PRO A 174 10.47 -1.78 15.20
C PRO A 174 10.42 -2.94 14.20
N GLY A 175 11.58 -3.49 13.88
CA GLY A 175 11.71 -4.62 12.96
C GLY A 175 11.55 -4.27 11.48
N SER A 176 11.45 -2.99 11.11
CA SER A 176 11.35 -2.58 9.71
C SER A 176 12.68 -2.74 8.96
N TYR A 177 12.56 -2.93 7.66
CA TYR A 177 13.68 -3.02 6.73
C TYR A 177 13.35 -2.30 5.43
N ALA A 178 14.17 -1.35 5.01
CA ALA A 178 14.02 -0.71 3.72
C ALA A 178 14.81 -1.52 2.67
N PRO A 179 14.16 -2.12 1.67
CA PRO A 179 14.81 -2.93 0.65
C PRO A 179 15.64 -2.11 -0.33
N THR A 180 16.56 -2.76 -1.02
CA THR A 180 17.14 -2.24 -2.26
C THR A 180 16.20 -2.53 -3.44
N LEU A 181 16.36 -1.79 -4.55
CA LEU A 181 15.60 -2.08 -5.78
C LEU A 181 15.81 -3.51 -6.26
N GLU A 182 17.03 -4.03 -6.17
CA GLU A 182 17.35 -5.43 -6.50
C GLU A 182 16.50 -6.40 -5.69
N GLU A 183 16.37 -6.16 -4.39
CA GLU A 183 15.54 -7.01 -3.50
C GLU A 183 14.06 -6.92 -3.84
N MET A 184 13.57 -5.73 -4.20
CA MET A 184 12.17 -5.55 -4.62
C MET A 184 11.88 -6.30 -5.93
N VAL A 185 12.75 -6.17 -6.93
CA VAL A 185 12.62 -6.89 -8.21
C VAL A 185 12.71 -8.39 -7.99
N ALA A 186 13.58 -8.87 -7.07
CA ALA A 186 13.75 -10.28 -6.77
C ALA A 186 12.48 -10.96 -6.18
N ILE A 187 11.52 -10.18 -5.64
CA ILE A 187 10.22 -10.70 -5.19
C ILE A 187 9.48 -11.35 -6.36
N LEU A 188 9.60 -10.77 -7.55
CA LEU A 188 8.87 -11.12 -8.77
C LEU A 188 9.70 -11.98 -9.74
N SER A 189 11.03 -11.89 -9.71
CA SER A 189 11.94 -12.42 -10.75
C SER A 189 11.97 -13.95 -10.92
N LYS A 190 11.42 -14.71 -9.97
CA LYS A 190 11.32 -16.18 -10.07
C LYS A 190 9.93 -16.65 -10.51
N ARG A 191 9.16 -15.77 -11.13
CA ARG A 191 7.79 -15.96 -11.57
C ARG A 191 7.62 -15.33 -12.94
N ASP A 192 6.55 -15.62 -13.61
CA ASP A 192 6.28 -15.09 -14.96
C ASP A 192 5.79 -13.64 -14.92
N PHE A 193 6.45 -12.80 -14.10
CA PHE A 193 6.17 -11.36 -14.04
C PHE A 193 7.23 -10.56 -14.80
N ALA A 194 6.76 -9.66 -15.65
CA ALA A 194 7.60 -8.62 -16.24
C ALA A 194 7.54 -7.36 -15.38
N VAL A 195 8.68 -6.75 -15.08
CA VAL A 195 8.74 -5.41 -14.51
C VAL A 195 8.55 -4.40 -15.63
N LEU A 196 7.45 -3.68 -15.63
CA LEU A 196 7.08 -2.74 -16.69
C LEU A 196 7.54 -1.32 -16.40
N ASP A 197 7.66 -0.96 -15.13
CA ASP A 197 7.98 0.40 -14.72
C ASP A 197 8.68 0.41 -13.34
N VAL A 198 9.62 1.32 -13.18
CA VAL A 198 10.31 1.61 -11.92
C VAL A 198 10.46 3.12 -11.81
N GLU A 199 9.96 3.69 -10.72
CA GLU A 199 10.02 5.12 -10.45
C GLU A 199 10.63 5.40 -9.08
N ASP A 200 11.54 6.36 -9.00
CA ASP A 200 12.12 6.84 -7.75
C ASP A 200 11.38 8.12 -7.31
N LEU A 201 10.64 8.01 -6.21
CA LEU A 201 9.84 9.10 -5.63
C LEU A 201 10.60 9.89 -4.54
N ARG A 202 11.92 9.79 -4.50
CA ARG A 202 12.78 10.44 -3.50
C ARG A 202 12.53 11.94 -3.35
N LEU A 203 12.26 12.63 -4.45
CA LEU A 203 12.03 14.08 -4.46
C LEU A 203 10.68 14.49 -3.82
N HIS A 204 9.83 13.53 -3.47
CA HIS A 204 8.55 13.78 -2.80
C HIS A 204 8.63 13.63 -1.27
N TYR A 205 9.83 13.46 -0.71
CA TYR A 205 10.11 13.37 0.73
C TYR A 205 10.66 14.69 1.31
N GLU A 206 10.47 15.81 0.66
CA GLU A 206 10.89 17.12 1.15
C GLU A 206 9.96 17.69 2.21
#